data_f156921f83cb3c2361900e673499e7ab
#
_entry.id   f156921f83cb3c2361900e673499e7ab
#
_cell.length_a   1.000
_cell.length_b   1.000
_cell.length_c   1.000
_cell.angle_alpha   90.00
_cell.angle_beta   90.00
_cell.angle_gamma   90.00
#
_symmetry.space_group_name_H-M   'P 1'
#
loop_
_entity.id
_entity.type
_entity.pdbx_description
1 polymer ?
#
loop_
_entity_poly.entity_id
_entity_poly.type
_entity_poly.pdbx_seq_one_letter_code
_entity_poly.pdbx_strand_id
1 'polypeptide(L)'
;MALTETQLEYISTSVEALGLSADPIRPLRLRSLSHEHVRVANHGVVRMPIALPNERHWTQWADFQAEAYGTLGRRNLSPRFFASLDSCPALPNGGALVEFVQGRLPRLPKDFPALARFLAKLHQLPPPPQDMCGLPYHSEPLLAAMQNILEQAQYLAEAPITDGTRKILEAELTWLDGFATSGWVR
;
A
#
# COMPACT_ATOMS: atom_id res chain seq x y z
N MET A 1 -11.31 -10.30 -8.99
CA MET A 1 -11.52 -10.37 -10.45
C MET A 1 -10.55 -11.41 -11.00
N ALA A 2 -10.89 -12.18 -12.03
CA ALA A 2 -9.93 -13.06 -12.69
C ALA A 2 -9.15 -12.23 -13.71
N LEU A 3 -7.81 -12.36 -13.69
CA LEU A 3 -6.96 -11.71 -14.68
C LEU A 3 -7.26 -12.26 -16.08
N THR A 4 -7.26 -11.38 -17.07
CA THR A 4 -7.44 -11.76 -18.46
C THR A 4 -6.14 -12.36 -19.02
N GLU A 5 -6.26 -13.15 -20.07
CA GLU A 5 -5.12 -13.71 -20.79
C GLU A 5 -4.17 -12.61 -21.28
N THR A 6 -4.72 -11.52 -21.83
CA THR A 6 -3.97 -10.34 -22.27
C THR A 6 -3.15 -9.69 -21.13
N GLN A 7 -3.70 -9.63 -19.91
CA GLN A 7 -2.97 -9.11 -18.76
C GLN A 7 -1.82 -10.02 -18.38
N LEU A 8 -2.04 -11.33 -18.37
CA LEU A 8 -0.99 -12.32 -18.05
C LEU A 8 0.13 -12.29 -19.08
N GLU A 9 -0.20 -12.21 -20.38
CA GLU A 9 0.75 -12.11 -21.47
C GLU A 9 1.60 -10.82 -21.36
N TYR A 10 0.96 -9.68 -21.10
CA TYR A 10 1.67 -8.41 -20.90
C TYR A 10 2.63 -8.48 -19.72
N ILE A 11 2.19 -9.03 -18.57
CA ILE A 11 3.03 -9.21 -17.40
C ILE A 11 4.21 -10.11 -17.72
N SER A 12 3.99 -11.25 -18.40
CA SER A 12 5.05 -12.18 -18.82
C SER A 12 6.10 -11.47 -19.65
N THR A 13 5.68 -10.85 -20.73
CA THR A 13 6.58 -10.13 -21.65
C THR A 13 7.36 -9.03 -20.92
N SER A 14 6.69 -8.26 -20.05
CA SER A 14 7.35 -7.17 -19.30
C SER A 14 8.40 -7.71 -18.33
N VAL A 15 8.13 -8.82 -17.66
CA VAL A 15 9.06 -9.45 -16.71
C VAL A 15 10.27 -10.06 -17.45
N GLU A 16 10.03 -10.69 -18.57
CA GLU A 16 11.07 -11.30 -19.41
C GLU A 16 11.99 -10.22 -20.02
N ALA A 17 11.44 -9.07 -20.40
CA ALA A 17 12.21 -7.92 -20.86
C ALA A 17 13.19 -7.38 -19.80
N LEU A 18 12.92 -7.64 -18.51
CA LEU A 18 13.83 -7.32 -17.39
C LEU A 18 14.91 -8.40 -17.17
N GLY A 19 14.95 -9.44 -18.01
CA GLY A 19 15.84 -10.58 -17.84
C GLY A 19 15.46 -11.54 -16.71
N LEU A 20 14.20 -11.47 -16.27
CA LEU A 20 13.68 -12.32 -15.20
C LEU A 20 12.77 -13.41 -15.79
N SER A 21 12.75 -14.60 -15.16
CA SER A 21 11.79 -15.64 -15.56
C SER A 21 10.38 -15.25 -15.13
N ALA A 22 9.44 -15.31 -16.03
CA ALA A 22 8.02 -15.09 -15.75
C ALA A 22 7.28 -16.39 -15.37
N ASP A 23 7.79 -17.57 -15.70
CA ASP A 23 7.11 -18.84 -15.49
C ASP A 23 7.46 -19.50 -14.14
N PRO A 24 6.44 -19.96 -13.40
CA PRO A 24 5.01 -19.83 -13.64
C PRO A 24 4.42 -18.49 -13.18
N ILE A 25 3.43 -17.98 -13.93
CA ILE A 25 2.59 -16.85 -13.50
C ILE A 25 1.33 -17.39 -12.84
N ARG A 26 1.00 -16.89 -11.65
CA ARG A 26 -0.17 -17.33 -10.87
C ARG A 26 -0.83 -16.15 -10.14
N PRO A 27 -2.15 -15.95 -10.28
CA PRO A 27 -2.87 -15.01 -9.45
C PRO A 27 -2.71 -15.37 -7.96
N LEU A 28 -2.39 -14.40 -7.12
CA LEU A 28 -2.38 -14.57 -5.68
C LEU A 28 -3.74 -14.12 -5.14
N ARG A 29 -4.43 -15.05 -4.49
CA ARG A 29 -5.70 -14.76 -3.80
C ARG A 29 -5.44 -14.07 -2.46
N LEU A 30 -4.81 -12.90 -2.52
CA LEU A 30 -4.64 -12.05 -1.34
C LEU A 30 -5.87 -11.15 -1.20
N ARG A 31 -6.36 -11.03 0.03
CA ARG A 31 -7.40 -10.04 0.34
C ARG A 31 -6.74 -8.67 0.43
N SER A 32 -6.75 -7.95 -0.67
CA SER A 32 -6.34 -6.55 -0.72
C SER A 32 -7.51 -5.72 -1.23
N LEU A 33 -7.74 -4.58 -0.58
CA LEU A 33 -8.79 -3.65 -0.99
C LEU A 33 -8.35 -2.75 -2.16
N SER A 34 -7.05 -2.61 -2.36
CA SER A 34 -6.48 -1.61 -3.28
C SER A 34 -5.63 -2.19 -4.40
N HIS A 35 -5.24 -3.46 -4.33
CA HIS A 35 -4.34 -4.07 -5.30
C HIS A 35 -4.75 -5.50 -5.65
N GLU A 36 -4.58 -5.85 -6.92
CA GLU A 36 -4.49 -7.24 -7.36
C GLU A 36 -3.01 -7.67 -7.34
N HIS A 37 -2.78 -8.96 -7.14
CA HIS A 37 -1.44 -9.51 -7.01
C HIS A 37 -1.27 -10.73 -7.90
N VAL A 38 -0.14 -10.77 -8.60
CA VAL A 38 0.25 -11.90 -9.44
C VAL A 38 1.63 -12.36 -9.01
N ARG A 39 1.75 -13.62 -8.64
CA ARG A 39 3.05 -14.23 -8.41
C ARG A 39 3.72 -14.55 -9.75
N VAL A 40 4.98 -14.17 -9.85
CA VAL A 40 5.82 -14.39 -11.02
C VAL A 40 6.98 -15.28 -10.61
N ALA A 41 7.02 -16.48 -11.17
CA ALA A 41 7.99 -17.50 -10.82
C ALA A 41 8.09 -17.71 -9.30
N ASN A 42 9.30 -17.87 -8.76
CA ASN A 42 9.53 -18.04 -7.33
C ASN A 42 10.08 -16.78 -6.64
N HIS A 43 10.28 -15.70 -7.37
CA HIS A 43 11.01 -14.53 -6.88
C HIS A 43 10.19 -13.25 -6.82
N GLY A 44 9.11 -13.12 -7.62
CA GLY A 44 8.42 -11.85 -7.78
C GLY A 44 6.92 -11.88 -7.53
N VAL A 45 6.40 -10.70 -7.21
CA VAL A 45 4.97 -10.40 -7.20
C VAL A 45 4.75 -9.09 -7.96
N VAL A 46 3.91 -9.14 -8.97
CA VAL A 46 3.36 -7.93 -9.58
C VAL A 46 2.18 -7.47 -8.76
N ARG A 47 2.26 -6.23 -8.29
CA ARG A 47 1.20 -5.53 -7.57
C ARG A 47 0.56 -4.52 -8.51
N MET A 48 -0.73 -4.69 -8.77
CA MET A 48 -1.50 -3.85 -9.69
C MET A 48 -2.54 -3.07 -8.90
N PRO A 49 -2.49 -1.74 -8.89
CA PRO A 49 -3.53 -0.97 -8.20
C PRO A 49 -4.87 -1.11 -8.91
N ILE A 50 -5.93 -1.38 -8.15
CA ILE A 50 -7.32 -1.44 -8.66
C ILE A 50 -7.76 -0.03 -9.04
N ALA A 51 -7.37 0.96 -8.22
CA ALA A 51 -7.53 2.38 -8.48
C ALA A 51 -6.31 3.12 -7.98
N LEU A 52 -5.96 4.21 -8.65
CA LEU A 52 -4.89 5.09 -8.18
C LEU A 52 -5.44 6.01 -7.09
N PRO A 53 -4.74 6.16 -5.96
CA PRO A 53 -5.22 7.03 -4.89
C PRO A 53 -5.15 8.51 -5.31
N ASN A 54 -6.17 9.27 -4.91
CA ASN A 54 -6.21 10.73 -5.02
C ASN A 54 -5.99 11.26 -6.46
N GLU A 55 -6.62 10.63 -7.46
CA GLU A 55 -6.54 11.04 -8.87
C GLU A 55 -5.10 11.15 -9.42
N ARG A 56 -4.15 10.48 -8.79
CA ARG A 56 -2.76 10.50 -9.22
C ARG A 56 -2.60 9.89 -10.59
N HIS A 57 -1.75 10.50 -11.40
CA HIS A 57 -1.31 9.87 -12.63
C HIS A 57 -0.44 8.64 -12.32
N TRP A 58 -0.54 7.60 -13.14
CA TRP A 58 0.18 6.35 -12.94
C TRP A 58 1.70 6.54 -12.75
N THR A 59 2.32 7.45 -13.50
CA THR A 59 3.76 7.73 -13.41
C THR A 59 4.16 8.21 -12.03
N GLN A 60 3.39 9.12 -11.42
CA GLN A 60 3.63 9.61 -10.07
C GLN A 60 3.51 8.49 -9.03
N TRP A 61 2.58 7.57 -9.24
CA TRP A 61 2.43 6.40 -8.37
C TRP A 61 3.62 5.45 -8.54
N ALA A 62 4.08 5.20 -9.77
CA ALA A 62 5.22 4.33 -10.05
C ALA A 62 6.51 4.87 -9.44
N ASP A 63 6.77 6.16 -9.60
CA ASP A 63 7.93 6.85 -9.02
C ASP A 63 7.90 6.78 -7.49
N PHE A 64 6.74 7.05 -6.89
CA PHE A 64 6.53 6.90 -5.46
C PHE A 64 6.82 5.46 -4.98
N GLN A 65 6.32 4.44 -5.69
CA GLN A 65 6.57 3.04 -5.33
C GLN A 65 8.06 2.71 -5.43
N ALA A 66 8.72 3.12 -6.51
CA ALA A 66 10.14 2.88 -6.73
C ALA A 66 10.99 3.51 -5.61
N GLU A 67 10.70 4.74 -5.24
CA GLU A 67 11.43 5.47 -4.20
C GLU A 67 11.16 4.91 -2.80
N ALA A 68 9.89 4.64 -2.48
CA ALA A 68 9.49 4.06 -1.19
C ALA A 68 10.12 2.68 -0.97
N TYR A 69 9.99 1.78 -1.94
CA TYR A 69 10.62 0.46 -1.86
C TYR A 69 12.14 0.54 -1.88
N GLY A 70 12.73 1.44 -2.69
CA GLY A 70 14.17 1.67 -2.72
C GLY A 70 14.72 2.12 -1.37
N THR A 71 14.02 3.01 -0.69
CA THR A 71 14.41 3.52 0.63
C THR A 71 14.25 2.47 1.72
N LEU A 72 13.10 1.79 1.75
CA LEU A 72 12.79 0.79 2.77
C LEU A 72 13.53 -0.53 2.52
N GLY A 73 13.67 -0.95 1.26
CA GLY A 73 14.33 -2.18 0.87
C GLY A 73 15.82 -2.21 1.23
N ARG A 74 16.54 -1.10 1.08
CA ARG A 74 17.93 -0.98 1.52
C ARG A 74 18.12 -1.22 3.03
N ARG A 75 17.04 -1.14 3.81
CA ARG A 75 17.03 -1.34 5.26
C ARG A 75 16.32 -2.63 5.68
N ASN A 76 15.97 -3.48 4.73
CA ASN A 76 15.20 -4.71 4.95
C ASN A 76 13.86 -4.46 5.66
N LEU A 77 13.20 -3.34 5.37
CA LEU A 77 11.89 -2.96 5.90
C LEU A 77 10.76 -3.12 4.89
N SER A 78 11.08 -3.46 3.65
CA SER A 78 10.12 -3.80 2.60
C SER A 78 10.68 -4.88 1.68
N PRO A 79 9.85 -5.53 0.86
CA PRO A 79 10.31 -6.32 -0.27
C PRO A 79 11.23 -5.50 -1.18
N ARG A 80 12.15 -6.17 -1.84
CA ARG A 80 12.99 -5.54 -2.87
C ARG A 80 12.13 -5.13 -4.06
N PHE A 81 12.34 -3.93 -4.56
CA PHE A 81 11.72 -3.45 -5.79
C PHE A 81 12.59 -3.86 -6.99
N PHE A 82 11.96 -4.38 -8.03
CA PHE A 82 12.64 -4.77 -9.27
C PHE A 82 12.37 -3.75 -10.38
N ALA A 83 11.11 -3.43 -10.64
CA ALA A 83 10.72 -2.51 -11.70
C ALA A 83 9.26 -2.04 -11.56
N SER A 84 8.94 -0.94 -12.25
CA SER A 84 7.57 -0.57 -12.60
C SER A 84 7.18 -1.23 -13.91
N LEU A 85 5.92 -1.62 -14.04
CA LEU A 85 5.29 -2.06 -15.29
C LEU A 85 4.41 -0.90 -15.80
N ASP A 86 4.59 -0.54 -17.05
CA ASP A 86 3.93 0.63 -17.62
C ASP A 86 2.41 0.47 -17.72
N SER A 87 1.72 1.61 -17.64
CA SER A 87 0.30 1.68 -17.95
C SER A 87 0.06 1.44 -19.44
N CYS A 88 -0.87 0.55 -19.72
CA CYS A 88 -1.29 0.22 -21.08
C CYS A 88 -2.76 -0.26 -21.05
N PRO A 89 -3.40 -0.50 -22.21
CA PRO A 89 -4.79 -0.99 -22.24
C PRO A 89 -5.00 -2.30 -21.45
N ALA A 90 -3.99 -3.19 -21.40
CA ALA A 90 -4.07 -4.41 -20.60
C ALA A 90 -3.90 -4.15 -19.09
N LEU A 91 -3.16 -3.11 -18.73
CA LEU A 91 -2.82 -2.75 -17.36
C LEU A 91 -3.01 -1.24 -17.13
N PRO A 92 -4.26 -0.74 -17.07
CA PRO A 92 -4.55 0.70 -17.11
C PRO A 92 -3.87 1.51 -16.01
N ASN A 93 -3.69 0.93 -14.85
CA ASN A 93 -3.07 1.58 -13.69
C ASN A 93 -1.60 1.16 -13.49
N GLY A 94 -1.00 0.53 -14.50
CA GLY A 94 0.37 0.01 -14.38
C GLY A 94 0.53 -1.01 -13.26
N GLY A 95 1.77 -1.24 -12.85
CA GLY A 95 2.09 -2.18 -11.78
C GLY A 95 3.48 -1.98 -11.20
N ALA A 96 3.75 -2.66 -10.09
CA ALA A 96 5.07 -2.73 -9.47
C ALA A 96 5.49 -4.18 -9.29
N LEU A 97 6.62 -4.57 -9.86
CA LEU A 97 7.24 -5.86 -9.63
C LEU A 97 8.13 -5.76 -8.38
N VAL A 98 7.78 -6.52 -7.36
CA VAL A 98 8.50 -6.58 -6.09
C VAL A 98 8.87 -8.02 -5.74
N GLU A 99 9.82 -8.20 -4.84
CA GLU A 99 10.22 -9.50 -4.33
C GLU A 99 9.03 -10.25 -3.70
N PHE A 100 8.94 -11.54 -3.97
CA PHE A 100 8.03 -12.42 -3.25
C PHE A 100 8.65 -12.79 -1.89
N VAL A 101 8.08 -12.21 -0.83
CA VAL A 101 8.46 -12.56 0.54
C VAL A 101 7.48 -13.60 1.08
N GLN A 102 8.00 -14.78 1.35
CA GLN A 102 7.20 -15.81 2.01
C GLN A 102 6.94 -15.42 3.46
N GLY A 103 5.68 -15.40 3.83
CA GLY A 103 5.27 -15.02 5.18
C GLY A 103 3.98 -15.70 5.60
N ARG A 104 3.57 -15.40 6.82
CA ARG A 104 2.27 -15.75 7.37
C ARG A 104 1.60 -14.56 8.03
N LEU A 105 0.33 -14.64 8.22
CA LEU A 105 -0.38 -13.65 9.03
C LEU A 105 0.15 -13.64 10.48
N PRO A 106 0.22 -12.45 11.10
CA PRO A 106 0.63 -12.35 12.49
C PRO A 106 -0.36 -13.07 13.40
N ARG A 107 0.15 -13.77 14.41
CA ARG A 107 -0.62 -14.40 15.47
C ARG A 107 -0.61 -13.49 16.68
N LEU A 108 -1.69 -12.77 16.89
CA LEU A 108 -1.82 -11.88 18.05
C LEU A 108 -2.31 -12.69 19.29
N PRO A 109 -1.82 -12.39 20.48
CA PRO A 109 -0.82 -11.36 20.85
C PRO A 109 0.65 -11.80 20.67
N LYS A 110 0.93 -13.06 20.31
CA LYS A 110 2.27 -13.66 20.27
C LYS A 110 3.29 -12.82 19.45
N ASP A 111 2.88 -12.28 18.33
CA ASP A 111 3.74 -11.56 17.40
C ASP A 111 3.82 -10.04 17.70
N PHE A 112 3.12 -9.52 18.71
CA PHE A 112 3.19 -8.10 19.10
C PHE A 112 4.62 -7.58 19.32
N PRO A 113 5.53 -8.30 20.03
CA PRO A 113 6.89 -7.82 20.21
C PRO A 113 7.67 -7.68 18.89
N ALA A 114 7.40 -8.53 17.91
CA ALA A 114 8.03 -8.47 16.59
C ALA A 114 7.48 -7.28 15.79
N LEU A 115 6.16 -7.07 15.81
CA LEU A 115 5.52 -5.92 15.19
C LEU A 115 5.98 -4.61 15.79
N ALA A 116 6.06 -4.51 17.12
CA ALA A 116 6.54 -3.32 17.82
C ALA A 116 7.99 -2.98 17.43
N ARG A 117 8.88 -3.98 17.37
CA ARG A 117 10.26 -3.77 16.92
C ARG A 117 10.35 -3.31 15.46
N PHE A 118 9.50 -3.86 14.60
CA PHE A 118 9.43 -3.45 13.20
C PHE A 118 8.97 -1.99 13.07
N LEU A 119 7.88 -1.63 13.77
CA LEU A 119 7.38 -0.26 13.79
C LEU A 119 8.40 0.71 14.37
N ALA A 120 9.09 0.35 15.46
CA ALA A 120 10.16 1.17 16.03
C ALA A 120 11.28 1.45 15.02
N LYS A 121 11.70 0.43 14.25
CA LYS A 121 12.69 0.62 13.16
C LYS A 121 12.16 1.54 12.06
N LEU A 122 10.90 1.40 11.67
CA LEU A 122 10.26 2.26 10.67
C LEU A 122 10.22 3.72 11.14
N HIS A 123 9.80 3.96 12.39
CA HIS A 123 9.73 5.30 12.99
C HIS A 123 11.10 5.95 13.26
N GLN A 124 12.18 5.18 13.29
CA GLN A 124 13.54 5.70 13.37
C GLN A 124 14.11 6.15 12.03
N LEU A 125 13.39 5.94 10.93
CA LEU A 125 13.82 6.44 9.64
C LEU A 125 13.76 7.98 9.64
N PRO A 126 14.71 8.64 8.96
CA PRO A 126 14.56 10.07 8.71
C PRO A 126 13.26 10.30 7.92
N PRO A 127 12.59 11.43 8.14
CA PRO A 127 11.43 11.77 7.32
C PRO A 127 11.82 11.75 5.84
N PRO A 128 10.90 11.38 4.94
CA PRO A 128 11.16 11.43 3.52
C PRO A 128 11.47 12.87 3.09
N PRO A 129 12.31 13.07 2.07
CA PRO A 129 12.51 14.40 1.50
C PRO A 129 11.18 15.06 1.14
N GLN A 130 11.08 16.38 1.28
CA GLN A 130 9.86 17.14 0.98
C GLN A 130 9.43 17.04 -0.49
N ASP A 131 10.40 16.82 -1.37
CA ASP A 131 10.25 16.64 -2.81
C ASP A 131 10.05 15.16 -3.22
N MET A 132 9.91 14.26 -2.27
CA MET A 132 9.67 12.85 -2.56
C MET A 132 8.40 12.70 -3.37
N CYS A 133 8.55 12.17 -4.59
CA CYS A 133 7.50 12.07 -5.57
C CYS A 133 6.27 11.37 -4.99
N GLY A 134 5.14 12.06 -5.05
CA GLY A 134 3.84 11.49 -4.70
C GLY A 134 3.49 11.38 -3.23
N LEU A 135 4.36 11.80 -2.29
CA LEU A 135 3.94 11.97 -0.89
C LEU A 135 3.43 13.40 -0.67
N PRO A 136 2.21 13.58 -0.15
CA PRO A 136 1.79 14.89 0.29
C PRO A 136 2.67 15.31 1.48
N TYR A 137 3.35 16.44 1.36
CA TYR A 137 4.01 17.05 2.50
C TYR A 137 2.95 17.78 3.35
N HIS A 138 2.89 17.44 4.61
CA HIS A 138 2.08 18.14 5.58
C HIS A 138 2.98 18.79 6.63
N SER A 139 2.85 20.09 6.81
CA SER A 139 3.55 20.82 7.89
C SER A 139 3.13 20.30 9.27
N GLU A 140 1.89 19.81 9.37
CA GLU A 140 1.29 19.24 10.58
C GLU A 140 0.79 17.81 10.28
N PRO A 141 1.68 16.81 10.21
CA PRO A 141 1.32 15.48 9.71
C PRO A 141 0.32 14.74 10.61
N LEU A 142 0.34 15.01 11.90
CA LEU A 142 -0.61 14.40 12.82
C LEU A 142 -2.03 14.97 12.60
N LEU A 143 -2.16 16.27 12.48
CA LEU A 143 -3.44 16.90 12.18
C LEU A 143 -3.99 16.45 10.83
N ALA A 144 -3.15 16.37 9.81
CA ALA A 144 -3.54 15.87 8.50
C ALA A 144 -4.00 14.40 8.55
N ALA A 145 -3.34 13.56 9.34
CA ALA A 145 -3.76 12.17 9.53
C ALA A 145 -5.12 12.08 10.24
N MET A 146 -5.35 12.91 11.25
CA MET A 146 -6.63 12.96 11.96
C MET A 146 -7.76 13.45 11.06
N GLN A 147 -7.53 14.50 10.27
CA GLN A 147 -8.49 15.00 9.28
C GLN A 147 -8.84 13.93 8.24
N ASN A 148 -7.83 13.19 7.73
CA ASN A 148 -8.07 12.11 6.81
C ASN A 148 -8.94 10.99 7.42
N ILE A 149 -8.74 10.66 8.69
CA ILE A 149 -9.59 9.68 9.40
C ILE A 149 -11.04 10.19 9.47
N LEU A 150 -11.23 11.46 9.84
CA LEU A 150 -12.56 12.07 9.93
C LEU A 150 -13.26 12.13 8.55
N GLU A 151 -12.53 12.44 7.48
CA GLU A 151 -13.06 12.40 6.11
C GLU A 151 -13.49 10.98 5.72
N GLN A 152 -12.71 9.95 6.09
CA GLN A 152 -13.07 8.56 5.82
C GLN A 152 -14.27 8.09 6.64
N ALA A 153 -14.60 8.74 7.74
CA ALA A 153 -15.74 8.40 8.60
C ALA A 153 -17.09 8.51 7.89
N GLN A 154 -17.19 9.30 6.81
CA GLN A 154 -18.41 9.38 5.99
C GLN A 154 -18.85 8.00 5.46
N TYR A 155 -17.91 7.07 5.24
CA TYR A 155 -18.21 5.72 4.75
C TYR A 155 -18.66 4.76 5.85
N LEU A 156 -18.62 5.18 7.11
CA LEU A 156 -19.00 4.36 8.25
C LEU A 156 -20.49 3.95 8.20
N ALA A 157 -21.35 4.81 7.67
CA ALA A 157 -22.78 4.55 7.54
C ALA A 157 -23.08 3.32 6.67
N GLU A 158 -22.30 3.10 5.61
CA GLU A 158 -22.45 2.02 4.65
C GLU A 158 -21.59 0.79 4.99
N ALA A 159 -20.76 0.87 6.02
CA ALA A 159 -19.85 -0.22 6.38
C ALA A 159 -20.66 -1.44 6.90
N PRO A 160 -20.31 -2.67 6.47
CA PRO A 160 -20.95 -3.90 6.89
C PRO A 160 -20.50 -4.31 8.31
N ILE A 161 -20.79 -3.50 9.30
CA ILE A 161 -20.43 -3.67 10.70
C ILE A 161 -21.67 -3.72 11.59
N THR A 162 -21.56 -4.30 12.78
CA THR A 162 -22.67 -4.35 13.74
C THR A 162 -22.95 -2.96 14.30
N ASP A 163 -24.20 -2.72 14.73
CA ASP A 163 -24.60 -1.46 15.38
C ASP A 163 -23.77 -1.16 16.64
N GLY A 164 -23.42 -2.18 17.41
CA GLY A 164 -22.55 -2.02 18.56
C GLY A 164 -21.15 -1.51 18.18
N THR A 165 -20.55 -2.09 17.13
CA THR A 165 -19.26 -1.64 16.60
C THR A 165 -19.36 -0.21 16.06
N ARG A 166 -20.43 0.11 15.34
CA ARG A 166 -20.71 1.44 14.80
C ARG A 166 -20.73 2.50 15.91
N LYS A 167 -21.49 2.27 16.98
CA LYS A 167 -21.58 3.19 18.12
C LYS A 167 -20.22 3.45 18.79
N ILE A 168 -19.38 2.42 18.91
CA ILE A 168 -18.03 2.59 19.47
C ILE A 168 -17.20 3.48 18.54
N LEU A 169 -17.20 3.22 17.23
CA LEU A 169 -16.45 4.02 16.28
C LEU A 169 -16.94 5.47 16.21
N GLU A 170 -18.23 5.71 16.25
CA GLU A 170 -18.81 7.06 16.29
C GLU A 170 -18.37 7.83 17.54
N ALA A 171 -18.32 7.17 18.70
CA ALA A 171 -17.82 7.77 19.92
C ALA A 171 -16.33 8.13 19.83
N GLU A 172 -15.49 7.25 19.28
CA GLU A 172 -14.07 7.50 19.06
C GLU A 172 -13.83 8.62 18.05
N LEU A 173 -14.62 8.68 16.97
CA LEU A 173 -14.55 9.76 15.98
C LEU A 173 -14.94 11.12 16.58
N THR A 174 -15.97 11.14 17.43
CA THR A 174 -16.38 12.35 18.15
C THR A 174 -15.27 12.85 19.08
N TRP A 175 -14.61 11.91 19.78
CA TRP A 175 -13.45 12.24 20.62
C TRP A 175 -12.29 12.77 19.79
N LEU A 176 -11.98 12.13 18.66
CA LEU A 176 -10.91 12.54 17.75
C LEU A 176 -11.14 13.94 17.19
N ASP A 177 -12.37 14.26 16.78
CA ASP A 177 -12.75 15.57 16.27
C ASP A 177 -12.57 16.65 17.36
N GLY A 178 -13.03 16.38 18.57
CA GLY A 178 -12.82 17.25 19.73
C GLY A 178 -11.33 17.47 20.04
N PHE A 179 -10.51 16.45 19.89
CA PHE A 179 -9.06 16.53 20.07
C PHE A 179 -8.39 17.35 18.96
N ALA A 180 -8.76 17.12 17.70
CA ALA A 180 -8.23 17.86 16.56
C ALA A 180 -8.52 19.36 16.62
N THR A 181 -9.70 19.73 17.15
CA THR A 181 -10.14 21.12 17.27
C THR A 181 -9.64 21.83 18.55
N SER A 182 -9.17 21.08 19.54
CA SER A 182 -8.77 21.65 20.86
C SER A 182 -7.46 22.44 20.84
N GLY A 183 -6.71 22.44 19.72
CA GLY A 183 -5.42 23.12 19.58
C GLY A 183 -4.26 22.44 20.33
N TRP A 184 -4.43 21.23 20.84
CA TRP A 184 -3.36 20.44 21.47
C TRP A 184 -2.36 19.87 20.45
N VAL A 185 -2.73 19.88 19.16
CA VAL A 185 -1.88 19.46 18.05
C VAL A 185 -1.22 20.72 17.46
N ARG A 186 -0.13 21.16 18.04
CA ARG A 186 0.75 22.20 17.49
C ARG A 186 2.19 21.71 17.46
#